data_65eec637b33b7acf92f623714d3145b5
#
_entry.id   65eec637b33b7acf92f623714d3145b5
#
_cell.length_a   1.000
_cell.length_b   1.000
_cell.length_c   1.000
_cell.angle_alpha   90.00
_cell.angle_beta   90.00
_cell.angle_gamma   90.00
#
_symmetry.space_group_name_H-M   'P 1'
#
loop_
_entity.id
_entity.type
_entity.pdbx_description
1 polymer ?
#
loop_
_entity_poly.entity_id
_entity_poly.type
_entity_poly.pdbx_seq_one_letter_code
_entity_poly.pdbx_strand_id
1 'polypeptide(L)'
;PDDLSGKAACKAALQQAVGLRQEPDIPIIACISRLVKHKGFELVDSAIHDIMAMDVQMVVLGTGDWNFEEAFRHAQAQYPGRFSANILYSGALSTAIYGGADLFLMPSIAEPCGLSQMIAMRYGTLPVVRETGGLRDSVRPNGTEHANGFTFADINAHDMTWVLGEAVNLYYNDKETWQTLQRNAMTADFSWDQSAQDYLQVYCWVTGFPNPAQQEEPVPFDEQPAAEPAPVAEEPAAQPAPALKTPARRSEKKPGGSKKSRAARKAAKSE
;
A
#
# COMPACT_ATOMS: atom_id res chain seq x y z
N PRO A 1 -17.37 -7.64 9.86
CA PRO A 1 -17.87 -6.26 9.84
C PRO A 1 -18.94 -5.97 10.90
N ASP A 2 -19.61 -7.01 11.43
CA ASP A 2 -20.70 -6.82 12.40
C ASP A 2 -20.22 -6.53 13.83
N ASP A 3 -18.99 -6.93 14.15
CA ASP A 3 -18.32 -6.64 15.42
C ASP A 3 -16.97 -5.95 15.18
N LEU A 4 -16.89 -4.67 15.55
CA LEU A 4 -15.68 -3.85 15.47
C LEU A 4 -14.96 -3.70 16.82
N SER A 5 -15.39 -4.43 17.87
CA SER A 5 -14.82 -4.33 19.21
C SER A 5 -13.31 -4.64 19.26
N GLY A 6 -12.85 -5.56 18.41
CA GLY A 6 -11.44 -5.89 18.28
C GLY A 6 -10.55 -4.74 17.81
N LYS A 7 -11.11 -3.74 17.10
CA LYS A 7 -10.33 -2.61 16.58
C LYS A 7 -9.76 -1.74 17.69
N ALA A 8 -10.47 -1.55 18.78
CA ALA A 8 -9.98 -0.79 19.95
C ALA A 8 -8.76 -1.47 20.58
N ALA A 9 -8.77 -2.80 20.70
CA ALA A 9 -7.64 -3.56 21.21
C ALA A 9 -6.43 -3.47 20.25
N CYS A 10 -6.66 -3.57 18.93
CA CYS A 10 -5.61 -3.39 17.93
C CYS A 10 -5.00 -1.98 17.97
N LYS A 11 -5.83 -0.94 18.19
CA LYS A 11 -5.37 0.44 18.31
C LYS A 11 -4.45 0.62 19.52
N ALA A 12 -4.87 0.14 20.69
CA ALA A 12 -4.04 0.20 21.89
C ALA A 12 -2.72 -0.55 21.72
N ALA A 13 -2.74 -1.75 21.11
CA ALA A 13 -1.54 -2.51 20.82
C ALA A 13 -0.61 -1.79 19.82
N LEU A 14 -1.18 -1.15 18.79
CA LEU A 14 -0.41 -0.34 17.84
C LEU A 14 0.26 0.84 18.56
N GLN A 15 -0.50 1.63 19.34
CA GLN A 15 0.04 2.78 20.06
C GLN A 15 1.23 2.37 20.95
N GLN A 16 1.09 1.25 21.66
CA GLN A 16 2.18 0.70 22.47
C GLN A 16 3.38 0.30 21.63
N ALA A 17 3.16 -0.41 20.53
CA ALA A 17 4.23 -0.95 19.68
C ALA A 17 5.07 0.14 19.02
N VAL A 18 4.47 1.29 18.68
CA VAL A 18 5.14 2.37 17.95
C VAL A 18 5.45 3.60 18.83
N GLY A 19 5.22 3.51 20.15
CA GLY A 19 5.54 4.58 21.09
C GLY A 19 4.62 5.80 21.02
N LEU A 20 3.40 5.64 20.54
CA LEU A 20 2.35 6.66 20.64
C LEU A 20 1.71 6.64 22.04
N ARG A 21 1.15 7.77 22.45
CA ARG A 21 0.39 7.83 23.72
C ARG A 21 -0.83 6.95 23.65
N GLN A 22 -1.16 6.28 24.76
CA GLN A 22 -2.35 5.43 24.87
C GLN A 22 -3.61 6.30 25.01
N GLU A 23 -4.16 6.70 23.88
CA GLU A 23 -5.33 7.60 23.79
C GLU A 23 -6.37 6.95 22.85
N PRO A 24 -7.36 6.23 23.40
CA PRO A 24 -8.29 5.42 22.62
C PRO A 24 -9.19 6.25 21.70
N ASP A 25 -9.51 7.48 22.09
CA ASP A 25 -10.45 8.35 21.40
C ASP A 25 -9.81 9.23 20.31
N ILE A 26 -8.48 9.33 20.27
CA ILE A 26 -7.77 10.13 19.26
C ILE A 26 -7.53 9.29 18.01
N PRO A 27 -7.95 9.74 16.81
CA PRO A 27 -7.76 8.96 15.59
C PRO A 27 -6.28 8.87 15.19
N ILE A 28 -5.90 7.68 14.67
CA ILE A 28 -4.56 7.41 14.14
C ILE A 28 -4.62 7.48 12.62
N ILE A 29 -3.84 8.40 12.03
CA ILE A 29 -3.58 8.47 10.59
C ILE A 29 -2.34 7.64 10.27
N ALA A 30 -2.44 6.69 9.34
CA ALA A 30 -1.34 5.83 8.95
C ALA A 30 -0.90 6.07 7.51
N CYS A 31 0.41 5.98 7.27
CA CYS A 31 1.01 5.88 5.93
C CYS A 31 1.94 4.68 5.87
N ILE A 32 1.73 3.77 4.91
CA ILE A 32 2.63 2.64 4.65
C ILE A 32 3.01 2.68 3.17
N SER A 33 4.24 3.02 2.84
CA SER A 33 4.71 3.03 1.46
C SER A 33 6.24 3.17 1.37
N ARG A 34 6.77 3.04 0.15
CA ARG A 34 8.10 3.57 -0.14
C ARG A 34 8.06 5.11 -0.02
N LEU A 35 8.99 5.68 0.71
CA LEU A 35 9.06 7.13 0.95
C LEU A 35 9.72 7.82 -0.25
N VAL A 36 8.95 7.97 -1.35
CA VAL A 36 9.42 8.54 -2.61
C VAL A 36 8.43 9.56 -3.16
N LYS A 37 8.90 10.46 -4.00
CA LYS A 37 8.15 11.61 -4.51
C LYS A 37 6.80 11.24 -5.12
N HIS A 38 6.73 10.22 -5.99
CA HIS A 38 5.48 9.87 -6.67
C HIS A 38 4.41 9.27 -5.75
N LYS A 39 4.77 8.93 -4.50
CA LYS A 39 3.82 8.54 -3.44
C LYS A 39 3.24 9.74 -2.68
N GLY A 40 3.61 10.97 -3.07
CA GLY A 40 3.02 12.19 -2.56
C GLY A 40 3.55 12.63 -1.19
N PHE A 41 4.70 12.11 -0.74
CA PHE A 41 5.25 12.48 0.56
C PHE A 41 5.72 13.93 0.66
N GLU A 42 5.92 14.64 -0.47
CA GLU A 42 6.11 16.09 -0.46
C GLU A 42 4.87 16.82 0.09
N LEU A 43 3.66 16.32 -0.20
CA LEU A 43 2.42 16.90 0.32
C LEU A 43 2.32 16.68 1.83
N VAL A 44 2.66 15.46 2.30
CA VAL A 44 2.63 15.12 3.72
C VAL A 44 3.65 15.95 4.49
N ASP A 45 4.88 16.05 4.00
CA ASP A 45 5.95 16.83 4.63
C ASP A 45 5.58 18.30 4.74
N SER A 46 5.09 18.90 3.65
CA SER A 46 4.67 20.32 3.64
C SER A 46 3.47 20.60 4.55
N ALA A 47 2.61 19.61 4.79
CA ALA A 47 1.39 19.74 5.58
C ALA A 47 1.51 19.19 7.01
N ILE A 48 2.68 18.72 7.42
CA ILE A 48 2.81 17.98 8.68
C ILE A 48 2.36 18.78 9.90
N HIS A 49 2.63 20.08 9.91
CA HIS A 49 2.18 20.98 10.97
C HIS A 49 0.66 21.13 11.00
N ASP A 50 0.02 21.26 9.85
CA ASP A 50 -1.43 21.39 9.73
C ASP A 50 -2.12 20.08 10.15
N ILE A 51 -1.56 18.93 9.75
CA ILE A 51 -2.06 17.61 10.19
C ILE A 51 -1.93 17.46 11.70
N MET A 52 -0.76 17.81 12.26
CA MET A 52 -0.52 17.69 13.70
C MET A 52 -1.19 18.79 14.53
N ALA A 53 -1.72 19.86 13.91
CA ALA A 53 -2.61 20.82 14.55
C ALA A 53 -4.03 20.27 14.79
N MET A 54 -4.43 19.25 14.01
CA MET A 54 -5.62 18.46 14.31
C MET A 54 -5.36 17.61 15.56
N ASP A 55 -6.42 17.23 16.28
CA ASP A 55 -6.27 16.31 17.40
C ASP A 55 -6.18 14.87 16.88
N VAL A 56 -4.98 14.48 16.44
CA VAL A 56 -4.68 13.19 15.81
C VAL A 56 -3.33 12.63 16.27
N GLN A 57 -3.17 11.34 16.09
CA GLN A 57 -1.87 10.67 16.08
C GLN A 57 -1.52 10.25 14.66
N MET A 58 -0.22 10.15 14.34
CA MET A 58 0.22 9.73 13.03
C MET A 58 1.32 8.68 13.12
N VAL A 59 1.24 7.65 12.25
CA VAL A 59 2.26 6.63 12.09
C VAL A 59 2.68 6.51 10.62
N VAL A 60 3.98 6.56 10.38
CA VAL A 60 4.58 6.33 9.05
C VAL A 60 5.45 5.09 9.11
N LEU A 61 5.27 4.18 8.15
CA LEU A 61 6.10 2.99 7.96
C LEU A 61 6.63 2.93 6.53
N GLY A 62 7.92 2.88 6.38
CA GLY A 62 8.55 2.72 5.07
C GLY A 62 9.99 3.20 5.02
N THR A 63 10.62 2.98 3.89
CA THR A 63 11.97 3.48 3.57
C THR A 63 11.98 4.10 2.18
N GLY A 64 12.92 5.00 1.90
CA GLY A 64 13.01 5.61 0.57
C GLY A 64 14.04 6.73 0.47
N ASP A 65 13.62 7.87 -0.03
CA ASP A 65 14.47 9.03 -0.20
C ASP A 65 14.84 9.61 1.18
N TRP A 66 16.13 9.85 1.37
CA TRP A 66 16.69 10.32 2.64
C TRP A 66 15.98 11.59 3.18
N ASN A 67 15.60 12.50 2.30
CA ASN A 67 14.92 13.74 2.68
C ASN A 67 13.60 13.47 3.43
N PHE A 68 12.79 12.51 2.96
CA PHE A 68 11.53 12.15 3.62
C PHE A 68 11.77 11.38 4.90
N GLU A 69 12.78 10.50 4.91
CA GLU A 69 13.14 9.78 6.13
C GLU A 69 13.54 10.74 7.25
N GLU A 70 14.39 11.73 6.95
CA GLU A 70 14.81 12.75 7.92
C GLU A 70 13.67 13.69 8.33
N ALA A 71 12.82 14.12 7.38
CA ALA A 71 11.64 14.93 7.69
C ALA A 71 10.73 14.24 8.72
N PHE A 72 10.47 12.93 8.54
CA PHE A 72 9.62 12.19 9.47
C PHE A 72 10.30 11.89 10.82
N ARG A 73 11.63 11.67 10.86
CA ARG A 73 12.37 11.60 12.14
C ARG A 73 12.31 12.94 12.89
N HIS A 74 12.42 14.05 12.16
CA HIS A 74 12.27 15.38 12.73
C HIS A 74 10.85 15.60 13.29
N ALA A 75 9.83 15.24 12.53
CA ALA A 75 8.43 15.30 12.99
C ALA A 75 8.21 14.46 14.26
N GLN A 76 8.75 13.26 14.33
CA GLN A 76 8.68 12.44 15.56
C GLN A 76 9.32 13.15 16.75
N ALA A 77 10.46 13.79 16.57
CA ALA A 77 11.11 14.55 17.63
C ALA A 77 10.31 15.79 18.06
N GLN A 78 9.61 16.41 17.10
CA GLN A 78 8.78 17.61 17.35
C GLN A 78 7.45 17.27 18.00
N TYR A 79 6.86 16.10 17.70
CA TYR A 79 5.55 15.66 18.21
C TYR A 79 5.65 14.35 19.00
N PRO A 80 6.40 14.31 20.13
CA PRO A 80 6.64 13.09 20.88
C PRO A 80 5.32 12.47 21.40
N GLY A 81 5.16 11.17 21.16
CA GLY A 81 3.95 10.43 21.54
C GLY A 81 2.73 10.71 20.66
N ARG A 82 2.81 11.60 19.66
CA ARG A 82 1.76 11.86 18.69
C ARG A 82 2.16 11.49 17.26
N PHE A 83 3.44 11.53 16.93
CA PHE A 83 3.97 11.12 15.64
C PHE A 83 4.98 9.98 15.82
N SER A 84 4.88 8.93 14.99
CA SER A 84 5.81 7.81 14.99
C SER A 84 6.34 7.53 13.58
N ALA A 85 7.66 7.69 13.39
CA ALA A 85 8.38 7.41 12.16
C ALA A 85 9.08 6.06 12.24
N ASN A 86 8.58 5.06 11.53
CA ASN A 86 9.14 3.73 11.48
C ASN A 86 9.86 3.55 10.15
N ILE A 87 11.15 3.92 10.10
CA ILE A 87 11.96 3.91 8.87
C ILE A 87 12.57 2.52 8.67
N LEU A 88 11.71 1.57 8.31
CA LEU A 88 12.07 0.19 8.06
C LEU A 88 11.01 -0.52 7.21
N TYR A 89 11.34 -1.72 6.73
CA TYR A 89 10.36 -2.65 6.19
C TYR A 89 9.96 -3.68 7.25
N SER A 90 8.67 -3.80 7.54
CA SER A 90 8.16 -4.79 8.49
C SER A 90 6.74 -5.23 8.13
N GLY A 91 6.58 -6.49 7.72
CA GLY A 91 5.27 -7.08 7.47
C GLY A 91 4.41 -7.16 8.73
N ALA A 92 5.00 -7.53 9.86
CA ALA A 92 4.27 -7.62 11.13
C ALA A 92 3.75 -6.24 11.58
N LEU A 93 4.60 -5.19 11.49
CA LEU A 93 4.19 -3.83 11.85
C LEU A 93 3.15 -3.29 10.86
N SER A 94 3.26 -3.57 9.56
CA SER A 94 2.24 -3.14 8.59
C SER A 94 0.87 -3.73 8.90
N THR A 95 0.80 -5.01 9.26
CA THR A 95 -0.46 -5.65 9.70
C THR A 95 -1.03 -5.00 10.96
N ALA A 96 -0.19 -4.71 11.95
CA ALA A 96 -0.61 -4.01 13.17
C ALA A 96 -1.13 -2.59 12.86
N ILE A 97 -0.50 -1.88 11.94
CA ILE A 97 -0.94 -0.55 11.50
C ILE A 97 -2.29 -0.64 10.78
N TYR A 98 -2.48 -1.55 9.82
CA TYR A 98 -3.78 -1.74 9.17
C TYR A 98 -4.90 -2.05 10.17
N GLY A 99 -4.63 -2.89 11.17
CA GLY A 99 -5.61 -3.24 12.19
C GLY A 99 -5.89 -2.13 13.20
N GLY A 100 -4.88 -1.34 13.58
CA GLY A 100 -4.97 -0.39 14.69
C GLY A 100 -5.20 1.07 14.29
N ALA A 101 -4.91 1.45 13.05
CA ALA A 101 -5.16 2.82 12.58
C ALA A 101 -6.64 3.06 12.27
N ASP A 102 -7.07 4.32 12.28
CA ASP A 102 -8.43 4.73 11.94
C ASP A 102 -8.51 5.23 10.49
N LEU A 103 -7.49 5.97 10.04
CA LEU A 103 -7.37 6.51 8.70
C LEU A 103 -6.09 6.00 8.02
N PHE A 104 -6.16 5.78 6.71
CA PHE A 104 -5.03 5.35 5.89
C PHE A 104 -4.79 6.33 4.74
N LEU A 105 -3.75 7.15 4.84
CA LEU A 105 -3.47 8.22 3.90
C LEU A 105 -2.59 7.73 2.73
N MET A 106 -3.07 7.92 1.50
CA MET A 106 -2.36 7.63 0.25
C MET A 106 -2.42 8.82 -0.71
N PRO A 107 -1.55 9.82 -0.56
CA PRO A 107 -1.57 11.04 -1.39
C PRO A 107 -0.81 10.86 -2.71
N SER A 108 -0.84 9.66 -3.29
CA SER A 108 -0.02 9.28 -4.46
C SER A 108 -0.27 10.19 -5.66
N ILE A 109 0.80 10.68 -6.28
CA ILE A 109 0.75 11.41 -7.55
C ILE A 109 0.36 10.46 -8.69
N ALA A 110 0.83 9.22 -8.64
CA ALA A 110 0.46 8.17 -9.56
C ALA A 110 0.37 6.83 -8.81
N GLU A 111 -0.74 6.13 -8.97
CA GLU A 111 -1.00 4.81 -8.37
C GLU A 111 -1.81 3.96 -9.35
N PRO A 112 -1.17 3.13 -10.18
CA PRO A 112 -1.87 2.35 -11.19
C PRO A 112 -2.96 1.43 -10.64
N CYS A 113 -2.71 0.78 -9.51
CA CYS A 113 -3.66 -0.10 -8.83
C CYS A 113 -3.80 0.30 -7.35
N GLY A 114 -2.73 0.15 -6.56
CA GLY A 114 -2.75 0.24 -5.12
C GLY A 114 -3.39 -1.01 -4.48
N LEU A 115 -2.70 -1.58 -3.49
CA LEU A 115 -3.23 -2.69 -2.68
C LEU A 115 -3.49 -2.23 -1.25
N SER A 116 -2.72 -1.27 -0.79
CA SER A 116 -2.74 -0.85 0.62
C SER A 116 -4.09 -0.28 1.06
N GLN A 117 -4.79 0.46 0.19
CA GLN A 117 -6.14 0.96 0.48
C GLN A 117 -7.15 -0.18 0.65
N MET A 118 -7.08 -1.20 -0.20
CA MET A 118 -7.98 -2.36 -0.12
C MET A 118 -7.70 -3.19 1.15
N ILE A 119 -6.41 -3.36 1.50
CA ILE A 119 -6.02 -4.01 2.74
C ILE A 119 -6.53 -3.19 3.94
N ALA A 120 -6.29 -1.87 3.96
CA ALA A 120 -6.77 -0.99 5.02
C ALA A 120 -8.30 -1.09 5.21
N MET A 121 -9.05 -1.02 4.12
CA MET A 121 -10.50 -1.20 4.12
C MET A 121 -10.92 -2.52 4.75
N ARG A 122 -10.25 -3.64 4.41
CA ARG A 122 -10.56 -4.95 4.97
C ARG A 122 -10.37 -5.01 6.48
N TYR A 123 -9.49 -4.19 7.04
CA TYR A 123 -9.28 -4.04 8.49
C TYR A 123 -10.17 -2.95 9.12
N GLY A 124 -11.09 -2.34 8.39
CA GLY A 124 -11.95 -1.25 8.88
C GLY A 124 -11.20 0.07 9.10
N THR A 125 -10.04 0.24 8.46
CA THR A 125 -9.29 1.49 8.43
C THR A 125 -9.66 2.25 7.17
N LEU A 126 -10.21 3.45 7.32
CA LEU A 126 -10.78 4.20 6.20
C LEU A 126 -9.69 4.89 5.37
N PRO A 127 -9.64 4.66 4.05
CA PRO A 127 -8.67 5.30 3.18
C PRO A 127 -9.01 6.78 2.96
N VAL A 128 -7.96 7.62 2.96
CA VAL A 128 -7.97 9.00 2.48
C VAL A 128 -7.00 9.05 1.32
N VAL A 129 -7.48 9.18 0.10
CA VAL A 129 -6.66 8.97 -1.09
C VAL A 129 -6.80 10.10 -2.11
N ARG A 130 -5.76 10.32 -2.90
CA ARG A 130 -5.89 11.14 -4.10
C ARG A 130 -6.58 10.35 -5.22
N GLU A 131 -7.45 11.02 -5.97
CA GLU A 131 -8.17 10.44 -7.10
C GLU A 131 -7.25 10.16 -8.30
N THR A 132 -6.58 9.02 -8.27
CA THR A 132 -5.68 8.59 -9.36
C THR A 132 -5.69 7.07 -9.53
N GLY A 133 -5.76 6.60 -10.77
CA GLY A 133 -5.72 5.17 -11.12
C GLY A 133 -6.60 4.32 -10.22
N GLY A 134 -6.09 3.20 -9.75
CA GLY A 134 -6.84 2.25 -8.92
C GLY A 134 -7.32 2.79 -7.57
N LEU A 135 -6.77 3.90 -7.07
CA LEU A 135 -7.32 4.56 -5.87
C LEU A 135 -8.70 5.14 -6.16
N ARG A 136 -8.86 5.81 -7.32
CA ARG A 136 -10.15 6.34 -7.77
C ARG A 136 -11.17 5.23 -8.03
N ASP A 137 -10.72 4.06 -8.51
CA ASP A 137 -11.60 2.95 -8.85
C ASP A 137 -12.09 2.20 -7.60
N SER A 138 -11.28 2.16 -6.55
CA SER A 138 -11.56 1.37 -5.33
C SER A 138 -12.16 2.16 -4.16
N VAL A 139 -11.89 3.48 -4.09
CA VAL A 139 -12.36 4.33 -2.97
C VAL A 139 -13.50 5.22 -3.42
N ARG A 140 -14.66 5.03 -2.80
CA ARG A 140 -15.88 5.83 -3.00
C ARG A 140 -15.96 6.89 -1.91
N PRO A 141 -16.01 8.19 -2.28
CA PRO A 141 -15.95 9.26 -1.30
C PRO A 141 -17.19 9.31 -0.40
N ASN A 142 -17.00 9.81 0.82
CA ASN A 142 -18.06 10.09 1.75
C ASN A 142 -19.16 10.96 1.10
N GLY A 143 -20.40 10.67 1.40
CA GLY A 143 -21.58 11.33 0.79
C GLY A 143 -22.07 10.70 -0.51
N THR A 144 -21.42 9.63 -1.00
CA THR A 144 -21.89 8.84 -2.15
C THR A 144 -22.50 7.51 -1.71
N GLU A 145 -23.21 6.85 -2.63
CA GLU A 145 -23.73 5.52 -2.39
C GLU A 145 -22.59 4.51 -2.16
N HIS A 146 -22.72 3.67 -1.14
CA HIS A 146 -21.69 2.72 -0.72
C HIS A 146 -20.31 3.35 -0.44
N ALA A 147 -20.31 4.60 0.05
CA ALA A 147 -19.09 5.28 0.44
C ALA A 147 -18.24 4.41 1.39
N ASN A 148 -16.91 4.37 1.15
CA ASN A 148 -15.99 3.51 1.89
C ASN A 148 -14.66 4.21 2.24
N GLY A 149 -14.59 5.53 2.06
CA GLY A 149 -13.41 6.34 2.34
C GLY A 149 -13.58 7.80 1.96
N PHE A 150 -12.47 8.49 1.77
CA PHE A 150 -12.41 9.90 1.44
C PHE A 150 -11.46 10.13 0.27
N THR A 151 -11.79 11.08 -0.61
CA THR A 151 -10.97 11.36 -1.79
C THR A 151 -10.72 12.85 -1.97
N PHE A 152 -9.58 13.20 -2.53
CA PHE A 152 -9.26 14.55 -2.98
C PHE A 152 -8.67 14.52 -4.40
N ALA A 153 -8.93 15.54 -5.20
CA ALA A 153 -8.58 15.56 -6.62
C ALA A 153 -7.21 16.16 -6.90
N ASP A 154 -6.92 17.33 -6.32
CA ASP A 154 -5.78 18.14 -6.67
C ASP A 154 -4.49 17.70 -5.96
N ILE A 155 -3.35 17.86 -6.66
CA ILE A 155 -2.02 17.56 -6.11
C ILE A 155 -1.53 18.77 -5.32
N ASN A 156 -2.18 19.05 -4.19
CA ASN A 156 -1.74 20.09 -3.27
C ASN A 156 -2.02 19.71 -1.81
N ALA A 157 -1.27 20.30 -0.90
CA ALA A 157 -1.36 20.01 0.52
C ALA A 157 -2.68 20.52 1.14
N HIS A 158 -3.23 21.62 0.63
CA HIS A 158 -4.47 22.19 1.14
C HIS A 158 -5.66 21.26 0.95
N ASP A 159 -5.85 20.69 -0.25
CA ASP A 159 -6.95 19.76 -0.52
C ASP A 159 -6.81 18.47 0.29
N MET A 160 -5.57 17.95 0.39
CA MET A 160 -5.28 16.79 1.23
C MET A 160 -5.64 17.06 2.70
N THR A 161 -5.23 18.19 3.26
CA THR A 161 -5.50 18.52 4.67
C THR A 161 -6.96 18.86 4.90
N TRP A 162 -7.63 19.49 3.93
CA TRP A 162 -9.07 19.73 4.00
C TRP A 162 -9.83 18.41 4.14
N VAL A 163 -9.59 17.44 3.26
CA VAL A 163 -10.28 16.15 3.30
C VAL A 163 -9.89 15.33 4.54
N LEU A 164 -8.64 15.41 5.00
CA LEU A 164 -8.27 14.84 6.30
C LEU A 164 -9.06 15.48 7.45
N GLY A 165 -9.23 16.81 7.43
CA GLY A 165 -10.04 17.51 8.41
C GLY A 165 -11.50 17.08 8.43
N GLU A 166 -12.11 16.89 7.24
CA GLU A 166 -13.45 16.32 7.09
C GLU A 166 -13.54 14.91 7.70
N ALA A 167 -12.56 14.06 7.43
CA ALA A 167 -12.52 12.70 7.98
C ALA A 167 -12.36 12.70 9.50
N VAL A 168 -11.48 13.54 10.04
CA VAL A 168 -11.28 13.70 11.49
C VAL A 168 -12.53 14.28 12.15
N ASN A 169 -13.17 15.28 11.53
CA ASN A 169 -14.43 15.82 12.04
C ASN A 169 -15.53 14.76 12.08
N LEU A 170 -15.66 13.93 11.04
CA LEU A 170 -16.62 12.83 11.03
C LEU A 170 -16.33 11.81 12.13
N TYR A 171 -15.04 11.46 12.32
CA TYR A 171 -14.63 10.55 13.39
C TYR A 171 -15.10 11.01 14.77
N TYR A 172 -15.00 12.30 15.06
CA TYR A 172 -15.40 12.84 16.37
C TYR A 172 -16.91 13.07 16.52
N ASN A 173 -17.57 13.54 15.49
CA ASN A 173 -18.90 14.11 15.62
C ASN A 173 -20.02 13.25 15.06
N ASP A 174 -19.73 12.25 14.21
CA ASP A 174 -20.75 11.37 13.63
C ASP A 174 -20.27 9.90 13.60
N LYS A 175 -20.39 9.25 14.72
CA LYS A 175 -19.98 7.84 14.89
C LYS A 175 -20.84 6.87 14.07
N GLU A 176 -22.09 7.20 13.81
CA GLU A 176 -22.99 6.35 13.02
C GLU A 176 -22.54 6.30 11.55
N THR A 177 -22.33 7.47 10.94
CA THR A 177 -21.80 7.55 9.58
C THR A 177 -20.39 6.95 9.49
N TRP A 178 -19.52 7.21 10.48
CA TRP A 178 -18.20 6.61 10.54
C TRP A 178 -18.24 5.07 10.51
N GLN A 179 -19.06 4.45 11.34
CA GLN A 179 -19.23 2.99 11.37
C GLN A 179 -19.85 2.45 10.09
N THR A 180 -20.73 3.21 9.46
CA THR A 180 -21.31 2.82 8.16
C THR A 180 -20.22 2.79 7.08
N LEU A 181 -19.36 3.82 7.01
CA LEU A 181 -18.19 3.81 6.12
C LEU A 181 -17.28 2.62 6.38
N GLN A 182 -17.01 2.29 7.65
CA GLN A 182 -16.19 1.14 8.02
C GLN A 182 -16.82 -0.19 7.56
N ARG A 183 -18.12 -0.38 7.74
CA ARG A 183 -18.81 -1.59 7.25
C ARG A 183 -18.75 -1.68 5.72
N ASN A 184 -19.02 -0.59 5.02
CA ASN A 184 -18.91 -0.54 3.56
C ASN A 184 -17.50 -0.86 3.09
N ALA A 185 -16.48 -0.30 3.75
CA ALA A 185 -15.08 -0.58 3.44
C ALA A 185 -14.74 -2.06 3.64
N MET A 186 -15.14 -2.66 4.75
CA MET A 186 -14.85 -4.06 5.08
C MET A 186 -15.61 -5.06 4.19
N THR A 187 -16.76 -4.68 3.66
CA THR A 187 -17.59 -5.53 2.79
C THR A 187 -17.37 -5.29 1.31
N ALA A 188 -16.58 -4.28 0.94
CA ALA A 188 -16.22 -4.04 -0.45
C ALA A 188 -15.50 -5.28 -1.04
N ASP A 189 -16.02 -5.76 -2.17
CA ASP A 189 -15.50 -6.95 -2.83
C ASP A 189 -14.44 -6.57 -3.87
N PHE A 190 -13.21 -6.97 -3.60
CA PHE A 190 -12.06 -6.85 -4.50
C PHE A 190 -11.49 -8.23 -4.84
N SER A 191 -12.31 -9.27 -4.78
CA SER A 191 -11.90 -10.65 -5.06
C SER A 191 -11.62 -10.88 -6.55
N TRP A 192 -10.92 -11.96 -6.82
CA TRP A 192 -10.74 -12.46 -8.18
C TRP A 192 -12.05 -12.95 -8.81
N ASP A 193 -13.01 -13.39 -8.00
CA ASP A 193 -14.29 -13.85 -8.49
C ASP A 193 -15.05 -12.71 -9.16
N GLN A 194 -15.10 -11.51 -8.54
CA GLN A 194 -15.67 -10.32 -9.15
C GLN A 194 -14.92 -9.93 -10.44
N SER A 195 -13.61 -9.89 -10.40
CA SER A 195 -12.81 -9.57 -11.60
C SER A 195 -13.01 -10.58 -12.71
N ALA A 196 -13.14 -11.87 -12.40
CA ALA A 196 -13.40 -12.92 -13.37
C ALA A 196 -14.77 -12.72 -14.05
N GLN A 197 -15.80 -12.30 -13.30
CA GLN A 197 -17.11 -11.99 -13.88
C GLN A 197 -17.03 -10.79 -14.83
N ASP A 198 -16.30 -9.75 -14.47
CA ASP A 198 -16.11 -8.57 -15.33
C ASP A 198 -15.37 -8.95 -16.63
N TYR A 199 -14.31 -9.76 -16.55
CA TYR A 199 -13.62 -10.30 -17.73
C TYR A 199 -14.53 -11.16 -18.58
N LEU A 200 -15.32 -12.04 -17.98
CA LEU A 200 -16.28 -12.88 -18.69
C LEU A 200 -17.29 -12.03 -19.47
N GLN A 201 -17.80 -10.97 -18.86
CA GLN A 201 -18.71 -10.04 -19.52
C GLN A 201 -18.08 -9.34 -20.74
N VAL A 202 -16.80 -8.92 -20.61
CA VAL A 202 -16.05 -8.36 -21.74
C VAL A 202 -15.90 -9.39 -22.87
N TYR A 203 -15.56 -10.64 -22.55
CA TYR A 203 -15.45 -11.70 -23.55
C TYR A 203 -16.79 -11.97 -24.25
N CYS A 204 -17.89 -12.04 -23.51
CA CYS A 204 -19.22 -12.18 -24.08
C CYS A 204 -19.56 -11.02 -25.03
N TRP A 205 -19.25 -9.81 -24.63
CA TRP A 205 -19.46 -8.63 -25.47
C TRP A 205 -18.64 -8.67 -26.76
N VAL A 206 -17.37 -9.05 -26.70
CA VAL A 206 -16.46 -9.11 -27.86
C VAL A 206 -16.83 -10.25 -28.80
N THR A 207 -17.20 -11.41 -28.28
CA THR A 207 -17.47 -12.63 -29.05
C THR A 207 -18.93 -12.76 -29.52
N GLY A 208 -19.86 -12.04 -28.87
CA GLY A 208 -21.29 -12.18 -29.06
C GLY A 208 -21.92 -13.43 -28.43
N PHE A 209 -21.10 -14.22 -27.67
CA PHE A 209 -21.65 -15.35 -26.91
C PHE A 209 -22.34 -14.88 -25.63
N PRO A 210 -23.47 -15.53 -25.25
CA PRO A 210 -24.14 -15.21 -24.00
C PRO A 210 -23.31 -15.57 -22.80
N ASN A 211 -23.45 -14.77 -21.70
CA ASN A 211 -22.74 -15.05 -20.46
C ASN A 211 -23.27 -16.35 -19.83
N PRO A 212 -22.46 -17.40 -19.66
CA PRO A 212 -22.90 -18.66 -19.07
C PRO A 212 -23.39 -18.53 -17.63
N ALA A 213 -22.94 -17.52 -16.88
CA ALA A 213 -23.42 -17.24 -15.53
C ALA A 213 -24.83 -16.63 -15.48
N GLN A 214 -25.39 -16.20 -16.62
CA GLN A 214 -26.75 -15.65 -16.76
C GLN A 214 -27.74 -16.67 -17.33
N GLN A 215 -27.28 -17.88 -17.65
CA GLN A 215 -28.15 -18.97 -18.11
C GLN A 215 -28.64 -19.75 -16.88
N GLU A 216 -29.89 -19.59 -16.53
CA GLU A 216 -30.52 -20.16 -15.33
C GLU A 216 -30.80 -21.69 -15.39
N GLU A 217 -30.30 -22.43 -16.36
CA GLU A 217 -30.43 -23.90 -16.36
C GLU A 217 -29.04 -24.55 -16.53
N PRO A 218 -28.68 -25.49 -15.64
CA PRO A 218 -27.56 -26.39 -15.93
C PRO A 218 -28.00 -27.22 -17.15
N VAL A 219 -27.33 -27.00 -18.29
CA VAL A 219 -27.48 -27.92 -19.44
C VAL A 219 -27.08 -29.29 -18.91
N PRO A 220 -27.98 -30.31 -19.00
CA PRO A 220 -27.60 -31.65 -18.61
C PRO A 220 -26.38 -32.02 -19.43
N PHE A 221 -25.34 -32.39 -18.74
CA PHE A 221 -24.15 -32.96 -19.36
C PHE A 221 -24.61 -34.29 -19.95
N ASP A 222 -25.06 -34.27 -21.24
CA ASP A 222 -25.31 -35.50 -21.98
C ASP A 222 -23.98 -36.24 -21.92
N GLU A 223 -24.01 -37.44 -21.32
CA GLU A 223 -22.88 -38.34 -21.32
C GLU A 223 -22.53 -38.65 -22.78
N GLN A 224 -21.71 -37.83 -23.38
CA GLN A 224 -21.01 -38.21 -24.58
C GLN A 224 -20.20 -39.44 -24.24
N PRO A 225 -20.40 -40.59 -24.97
CA PRO A 225 -19.57 -41.73 -24.74
C PRO A 225 -18.13 -41.30 -24.83
N ALA A 226 -17.37 -41.63 -23.80
CA ALA A 226 -15.93 -41.31 -23.69
C ALA A 226 -15.27 -41.60 -25.04
N ALA A 227 -14.78 -40.53 -25.70
CA ALA A 227 -13.99 -40.71 -26.90
C ALA A 227 -12.80 -41.64 -26.51
N GLU A 228 -12.65 -42.72 -27.27
CA GLU A 228 -11.51 -43.60 -27.11
C GLU A 228 -10.21 -42.77 -27.07
N PRO A 229 -9.31 -42.98 -26.14
CA PRO A 229 -8.08 -42.24 -26.07
C PRO A 229 -7.32 -42.41 -27.39
N ALA A 230 -7.05 -41.34 -28.07
CA ALA A 230 -6.21 -41.35 -29.27
C ALA A 230 -4.89 -42.05 -28.93
N PRO A 231 -4.32 -42.86 -29.84
CA PRO A 231 -3.08 -43.59 -29.58
C PRO A 231 -1.99 -42.56 -29.21
N VAL A 232 -1.41 -42.77 -28.04
CA VAL A 232 -0.30 -41.97 -27.54
C VAL A 232 0.85 -42.09 -28.55
N ALA A 233 1.16 -41.05 -29.27
CA ALA A 233 2.36 -41.02 -30.11
C ALA A 233 3.55 -41.18 -29.16
N GLU A 234 4.38 -42.23 -29.41
CA GLU A 234 5.64 -42.44 -28.68
C GLU A 234 6.49 -41.15 -28.82
N GLU A 235 6.76 -40.53 -27.69
CA GLU A 235 7.73 -39.43 -27.64
C GLU A 235 9.08 -39.92 -28.14
N PRO A 236 9.73 -39.26 -29.08
CA PRO A 236 11.09 -39.61 -29.46
C PRO A 236 12.02 -39.37 -28.27
N ALA A 237 12.82 -40.40 -27.93
CA ALA A 237 13.76 -40.40 -26.81
C ALA A 237 14.55 -39.08 -26.76
N ALA A 238 14.49 -38.41 -25.63
CA ALA A 238 15.19 -37.16 -25.37
C ALA A 238 16.70 -37.33 -25.60
N GLN A 239 17.24 -36.57 -26.55
CA GLN A 239 18.68 -36.46 -26.72
C GLN A 239 19.27 -35.75 -25.47
N PRO A 240 20.41 -36.22 -24.93
CA PRO A 240 21.04 -35.59 -23.80
C PRO A 240 21.48 -34.16 -24.15
N ALA A 241 21.10 -33.21 -23.30
CA ALA A 241 21.48 -31.81 -23.42
C ALA A 241 23.02 -31.65 -23.45
N PRO A 242 23.56 -30.77 -24.30
CA PRO A 242 25.00 -30.51 -24.34
C PRO A 242 25.48 -29.91 -23.03
N ALA A 243 26.54 -30.48 -22.46
CA ALA A 243 27.16 -30.04 -21.22
C ALA A 243 27.55 -28.56 -21.27
N LEU A 244 27.03 -27.78 -20.37
CA LEU A 244 27.42 -26.38 -20.14
C LEU A 244 28.90 -26.34 -19.75
N LYS A 245 29.72 -25.78 -20.62
CA LYS A 245 31.12 -25.49 -20.35
C LYS A 245 31.19 -24.39 -19.27
N THR A 246 31.70 -24.74 -18.12
CA THR A 246 32.06 -23.81 -17.03
C THR A 246 33.09 -22.80 -17.55
N PRO A 247 32.88 -21.49 -17.34
CA PRO A 247 33.91 -20.51 -17.74
C PRO A 247 35.14 -20.65 -16.84
N ALA A 248 36.31 -20.72 -17.46
CA ALA A 248 37.60 -20.82 -16.80
C ALA A 248 37.83 -19.65 -15.86
N ARG A 249 38.22 -19.97 -14.61
CA ARG A 249 38.61 -19.05 -13.54
C ARG A 249 39.80 -18.20 -14.03
N ARG A 250 39.54 -16.92 -14.24
CA ARG A 250 40.55 -15.92 -14.61
C ARG A 250 41.47 -15.72 -13.43
N SER A 251 42.73 -16.11 -13.52
CA SER A 251 43.77 -15.89 -12.52
C SER A 251 44.01 -14.39 -12.32
N GLU A 252 43.84 -13.92 -11.09
CA GLU A 252 44.23 -12.57 -10.69
C GLU A 252 45.76 -12.43 -10.75
N LYS A 253 46.23 -11.56 -11.65
CA LYS A 253 47.61 -11.05 -11.63
C LYS A 253 47.70 -9.96 -10.53
N LYS A 254 48.53 -10.21 -9.52
CA LYS A 254 48.99 -9.20 -8.57
C LYS A 254 49.73 -8.07 -9.33
N PRO A 255 49.45 -6.79 -9.05
CA PRO A 255 50.34 -5.71 -9.52
C PRO A 255 51.58 -5.62 -8.66
N GLY A 256 52.71 -5.72 -9.30
CA GLY A 256 54.03 -5.55 -8.70
C GLY A 256 54.27 -4.12 -8.27
N GLY A 257 54.95 -4.00 -7.12
CA GLY A 257 55.34 -2.73 -6.54
C GLY A 257 56.41 -2.02 -7.41
N SER A 258 56.18 -0.72 -7.56
CA SER A 258 57.24 0.20 -8.00
C SER A 258 57.46 1.25 -6.93
N LYS A 259 58.70 1.21 -6.36
CA LYS A 259 59.31 2.22 -5.49
C LYS A 259 59.73 3.43 -6.33
N LYS A 260 59.77 4.57 -5.64
CA LYS A 260 60.40 5.89 -5.92
C LYS A 260 59.35 6.96 -6.25
N SER A 261 59.39 8.13 -5.65
CA SER A 261 60.46 8.90 -5.03
C SER A 261 59.89 9.98 -4.07
N ARG A 262 60.66 10.19 -3.06
CA ARG A 262 60.64 11.25 -2.05
C ARG A 262 61.14 12.55 -2.69
N ALA A 263 60.37 13.65 -2.67
CA ALA A 263 60.91 14.98 -2.49
C ALA A 263 59.84 16.07 -2.35
N ALA A 264 60.13 16.94 -1.38
CA ALA A 264 59.78 18.34 -1.18
C ALA A 264 58.38 18.61 -0.60
N ARG A 265 58.17 18.78 0.69
CA ARG A 265 58.68 19.72 1.73
C ARG A 265 58.54 21.21 1.34
N LYS A 266 57.65 21.85 2.06
CA LYS A 266 57.79 23.20 2.70
C LYS A 266 56.88 24.32 2.21
N ALA A 267 56.23 24.87 3.21
CA ALA A 267 55.85 26.28 3.44
C ALA A 267 54.50 26.69 2.72
N ALA A 268 53.58 27.33 3.40
CA ALA A 268 53.68 28.42 4.33
C ALA A 268 52.54 28.41 5.36
N LYS A 269 52.91 28.83 6.52
CA LYS A 269 52.13 29.45 7.60
C LYS A 269 51.88 30.92 7.22
N SER A 270 50.78 31.47 7.83
CA SER A 270 50.43 32.89 7.98
C SER A 270 49.78 33.50 6.73
N GLU A 271 48.54 33.89 6.80
CA GLU A 271 47.89 34.98 7.56
C GLU A 271 46.46 34.63 7.95
#